data_e4fab129c01c0990d57b03a5a4a48f27
#
_entry.id   e4fab129c01c0990d57b03a5a4a48f27
#
_cell.length_a   1.000
_cell.length_b   1.000
_cell.length_c   1.000
_cell.angle_alpha   90.00
_cell.angle_beta   90.00
_cell.angle_gamma   90.00
#
_symmetry.space_group_name_H-M   'P 1'
#
loop_
_entity.id
_entity.type
_entity.pdbx_description
1 polymer ?
#
loop_
_entity_poly.entity_id
_entity_poly.type
_entity_poly.pdbx_seq_one_letter_code
_entity_poly.pdbx_strand_id
1 'polypeptide(L)'
;VAKSLGAKVPFLRPKEISGDLATDVEFILHALDFLKEKEKYEPEMVLRLPPTSPLRTAEQIDEGIKVLIDTKGADAARPICEAPKHPYKLWKIANDKTFLEPFLPKSFTEFDEPHNLPRQLFPKAYIHTGAMDVMWTKTVREQKSTSGKHLAYFFMDPADSVNIDSPADFEYAEFLMNKRLQK
;
A
#
# COMPACT_ATOMS: atom_id res chain seq x y z
N VAL A 1 16.74 -6.93 -15.29
CA VAL A 1 17.11 -6.67 -13.89
C VAL A 1 16.68 -7.82 -13.00
N ALA A 2 15.38 -8.13 -12.78
CA ALA A 2 14.93 -9.14 -11.82
C ALA A 2 15.59 -10.52 -12.05
N LYS A 3 15.61 -11.01 -13.29
CA LYS A 3 16.29 -12.28 -13.65
C LYS A 3 17.80 -12.25 -13.39
N SER A 4 18.46 -11.13 -13.68
CA SER A 4 19.92 -11.01 -13.46
C SER A 4 20.30 -10.99 -11.95
N LEU A 5 19.30 -10.75 -11.09
CA LEU A 5 19.42 -10.79 -9.63
C LEU A 5 18.90 -12.12 -9.02
N GLY A 6 18.63 -13.14 -9.86
CA GLY A 6 18.22 -14.45 -9.41
C GLY A 6 16.71 -14.63 -9.17
N ALA A 7 15.89 -13.62 -9.44
CA ALA A 7 14.45 -13.75 -9.26
C ALA A 7 13.83 -14.69 -10.31
N LYS A 8 12.89 -15.54 -9.88
CA LYS A 8 12.07 -16.35 -10.79
C LYS A 8 11.05 -15.43 -11.46
N VAL A 9 11.12 -15.32 -12.77
CA VAL A 9 10.18 -14.54 -13.60
C VAL A 9 9.49 -15.51 -14.57
N PRO A 10 8.39 -16.14 -14.12
CA PRO A 10 7.75 -17.24 -14.88
C PRO A 10 7.03 -16.74 -16.12
N PHE A 11 6.61 -15.47 -16.18
CA PHE A 11 5.93 -14.86 -17.32
C PHE A 11 6.25 -13.36 -17.42
N LEU A 12 5.90 -12.74 -18.53
CA LEU A 12 5.80 -11.30 -18.68
C LEU A 12 4.32 -10.90 -18.59
N ARG A 13 4.06 -9.77 -17.98
CA ARG A 13 2.70 -9.23 -17.91
C ARG A 13 2.19 -8.92 -19.32
N PRO A 14 1.00 -9.39 -19.72
CA PRO A 14 0.37 -9.04 -21.00
C PRO A 14 0.19 -7.52 -21.15
N LYS A 15 0.23 -7.03 -22.39
CA LYS A 15 0.13 -5.59 -22.67
C LYS A 15 -1.16 -4.97 -22.16
N GLU A 16 -2.26 -5.72 -22.23
CA GLU A 16 -3.61 -5.30 -21.87
C GLU A 16 -3.73 -4.92 -20.39
N ILE A 17 -2.89 -5.52 -19.53
CA ILE A 17 -2.86 -5.28 -18.09
C ILE A 17 -1.52 -4.66 -17.64
N SER A 18 -0.80 -3.98 -18.54
CA SER A 18 0.50 -3.35 -18.29
C SER A 18 0.49 -1.82 -18.44
N GLY A 19 -0.65 -1.23 -18.80
CA GLY A 19 -0.79 0.22 -18.95
C GLY A 19 -0.88 0.95 -17.59
N ASP A 20 -0.81 2.28 -17.65
CA ASP A 20 -0.80 3.15 -16.47
C ASP A 20 -2.08 3.05 -15.62
N LEU A 21 -3.19 2.61 -16.22
CA LEU A 21 -4.47 2.41 -15.53
C LEU A 21 -4.71 0.95 -15.13
N ALA A 22 -3.78 0.04 -15.39
CA ALA A 22 -3.90 -1.37 -15.02
C ALA A 22 -3.92 -1.51 -13.49
N THR A 23 -4.92 -2.24 -12.98
CA THR A 23 -5.10 -2.44 -11.55
C THR A 23 -4.24 -3.59 -11.00
N ASP A 24 -3.93 -3.53 -9.70
CA ASP A 24 -3.21 -4.63 -9.05
C ASP A 24 -3.97 -5.96 -9.12
N VAL A 25 -5.30 -5.91 -9.06
CA VAL A 25 -6.15 -7.10 -9.15
C VAL A 25 -5.95 -7.86 -10.46
N GLU A 26 -5.85 -7.13 -11.58
CA GLU A 26 -5.71 -7.76 -12.92
C GLU A 26 -4.43 -8.57 -13.02
N PHE A 27 -3.29 -8.00 -12.62
CA PHE A 27 -2.04 -8.75 -12.74
C PHE A 27 -1.91 -9.85 -11.68
N ILE A 28 -2.50 -9.69 -10.49
CA ILE A 28 -2.51 -10.76 -9.47
C ILE A 28 -3.36 -11.93 -9.96
N LEU A 29 -4.55 -11.67 -10.53
CA LEU A 29 -5.38 -12.72 -11.11
C LEU A 29 -4.67 -13.45 -12.24
N HIS A 30 -4.03 -12.70 -13.14
CA HIS A 30 -3.22 -13.30 -14.20
C HIS A 30 -2.11 -14.20 -13.66
N ALA A 31 -1.40 -13.75 -12.60
CA ALA A 31 -0.36 -14.55 -11.95
C ALA A 31 -0.92 -15.84 -11.34
N LEU A 32 -2.04 -15.73 -10.63
CA LEU A 32 -2.71 -16.88 -10.02
C LEU A 32 -3.21 -17.90 -11.05
N ASP A 33 -3.73 -17.42 -12.17
CA ASP A 33 -4.19 -18.30 -13.26
C ASP A 33 -3.02 -18.98 -13.95
N PHE A 34 -1.93 -18.25 -14.22
CA PHE A 34 -0.71 -18.83 -14.76
C PHE A 34 -0.15 -19.94 -13.85
N LEU A 35 -0.03 -19.67 -12.54
CA LEU A 35 0.48 -20.65 -11.57
C LEU A 35 -0.41 -21.91 -11.51
N LYS A 36 -1.72 -21.73 -11.52
CA LYS A 36 -2.68 -22.85 -11.53
C LYS A 36 -2.55 -23.68 -12.80
N GLU A 37 -2.53 -23.05 -13.97
CA GLU A 37 -2.52 -23.74 -15.27
C GLU A 37 -1.18 -24.39 -15.58
N LYS A 38 -0.08 -23.68 -15.39
CA LYS A 38 1.26 -24.10 -15.80
C LYS A 38 2.05 -24.83 -14.74
N GLU A 39 1.90 -24.44 -13.48
CA GLU A 39 2.68 -25.00 -12.37
C GLU A 39 1.85 -25.90 -11.46
N LYS A 40 0.52 -26.02 -11.69
CA LYS A 40 -0.42 -26.75 -10.82
C LYS A 40 -0.35 -26.31 -9.36
N TYR A 41 -0.08 -25.04 -9.15
CA TYR A 41 0.10 -24.42 -7.84
C TYR A 41 -1.01 -23.40 -7.57
N GLU A 42 -1.76 -23.63 -6.48
CA GLU A 42 -2.84 -22.76 -6.03
C GLU A 42 -2.51 -22.26 -4.61
N PRO A 43 -1.88 -21.10 -4.46
CA PRO A 43 -1.58 -20.54 -3.14
C PRO A 43 -2.86 -20.11 -2.42
N GLU A 44 -2.91 -20.29 -1.10
CA GLU A 44 -4.00 -19.79 -0.27
C GLU A 44 -3.90 -18.27 -0.06
N MET A 45 -2.68 -17.72 -0.10
CA MET A 45 -2.37 -16.34 0.19
C MET A 45 -1.50 -15.72 -0.91
N VAL A 46 -1.70 -14.45 -1.15
CA VAL A 46 -0.87 -13.61 -2.03
C VAL A 46 -0.19 -12.54 -1.19
N LEU A 47 1.11 -12.40 -1.38
CA LEU A 47 1.90 -11.32 -0.85
C LEU A 47 2.40 -10.45 -2.01
N ARG A 48 1.96 -9.20 -2.06
CA ARG A 48 2.44 -8.22 -3.02
C ARG A 48 3.50 -7.34 -2.37
N LEU A 49 4.68 -7.30 -2.95
CA LEU A 49 5.83 -6.52 -2.47
C LEU A 49 6.26 -5.51 -3.54
N PRO A 50 5.76 -4.27 -3.52
CA PRO A 50 6.17 -3.25 -4.49
C PRO A 50 7.67 -2.96 -4.41
N PRO A 51 8.38 -2.89 -5.55
CA PRO A 51 9.81 -2.55 -5.56
C PRO A 51 10.07 -1.10 -5.13
N THR A 52 9.04 -0.25 -5.19
CA THR A 52 9.11 1.16 -4.76
C THR A 52 9.21 1.34 -3.24
N SER A 53 9.08 0.28 -2.44
CA SER A 53 9.25 0.34 -0.98
C SER A 53 10.44 -0.54 -0.56
N PRO A 54 11.69 -0.08 -0.75
CA PRO A 54 12.88 -0.91 -0.61
C PRO A 54 13.30 -1.17 0.85
N LEU A 55 12.77 -0.43 1.81
CA LEU A 55 13.25 -0.43 3.20
C LEU A 55 12.53 -1.40 4.13
N ARG A 56 11.50 -2.12 3.65
CA ARG A 56 10.81 -3.14 4.44
C ARG A 56 11.75 -4.30 4.82
N THR A 57 11.50 -4.90 5.97
CA THR A 57 12.30 -6.03 6.48
C THR A 57 11.54 -7.36 6.37
N ALA A 58 12.25 -8.47 6.55
CA ALA A 58 11.63 -9.81 6.56
C ALA A 58 10.66 -9.96 7.76
N GLU A 59 11.03 -9.42 8.93
CA GLU A 59 10.20 -9.46 10.12
C GLU A 59 8.86 -8.74 9.92
N GLN A 60 8.85 -7.63 9.19
CA GLN A 60 7.62 -6.90 8.85
C GLN A 60 6.75 -7.69 7.87
N ILE A 61 7.38 -8.45 6.96
CA ILE A 61 6.65 -9.36 6.07
C ILE A 61 5.97 -10.47 6.87
N ASP A 62 6.70 -11.09 7.79
CA ASP A 62 6.19 -12.14 8.66
C ASP A 62 5.08 -11.63 9.58
N GLU A 63 5.22 -10.40 10.10
CA GLU A 63 4.17 -9.73 10.87
C GLU A 63 2.89 -9.53 10.06
N GLY A 64 2.99 -9.06 8.83
CA GLY A 64 1.84 -8.89 7.94
C GLY A 64 1.10 -10.20 7.66
N ILE A 65 1.84 -11.28 7.41
CA ILE A 65 1.29 -12.63 7.23
C ILE A 65 0.57 -13.08 8.51
N LYS A 66 1.24 -12.95 9.65
CA LYS A 66 0.69 -13.31 10.96
C LYS A 66 -0.58 -12.55 11.28
N VAL A 67 -0.60 -11.24 11.06
CA VAL A 67 -1.78 -10.40 11.29
C VAL A 67 -2.98 -10.86 10.46
N LEU A 68 -2.76 -11.22 9.19
CA LEU A 68 -3.84 -11.75 8.36
C LEU A 68 -4.38 -13.09 8.88
N ILE A 69 -3.51 -13.99 9.33
CA ILE A 69 -3.89 -15.30 9.86
C ILE A 69 -4.64 -15.17 11.18
N ASP A 70 -4.14 -14.35 12.10
CA ASP A 70 -4.66 -14.23 13.47
C ASP A 70 -5.93 -13.38 13.55
N THR A 71 -6.18 -12.51 12.56
CA THR A 71 -7.37 -11.64 12.55
C THR A 71 -8.56 -12.38 11.93
N LYS A 72 -9.40 -12.94 12.78
CA LYS A 72 -10.58 -13.69 12.32
C LYS A 72 -11.49 -12.85 11.42
N GLY A 73 -11.73 -13.34 10.22
CA GLY A 73 -12.61 -12.68 9.24
C GLY A 73 -11.94 -11.59 8.42
N ALA A 74 -10.64 -11.36 8.59
CA ALA A 74 -9.90 -10.44 7.72
C ALA A 74 -9.78 -10.99 6.29
N ASP A 75 -9.98 -10.12 5.31
CA ASP A 75 -9.82 -10.41 3.89
C ASP A 75 -8.38 -10.14 3.42
N ALA A 76 -7.75 -9.13 4.02
CA ALA A 76 -6.38 -8.72 3.75
C ALA A 76 -5.77 -8.03 4.98
N ALA A 77 -4.44 -7.82 4.97
CA ALA A 77 -3.71 -7.03 5.95
C ALA A 77 -2.76 -6.07 5.27
N ARG A 78 -2.62 -4.86 5.83
CA ARG A 78 -1.74 -3.80 5.32
C ARG A 78 -0.98 -3.10 6.44
N PRO A 79 0.28 -2.71 6.18
CA PRO A 79 1.02 -1.84 7.09
C PRO A 79 0.51 -0.41 6.99
N ILE A 80 0.37 0.23 8.14
CA ILE A 80 -0.01 1.64 8.26
C ILE A 80 1.00 2.40 9.10
N CYS A 81 1.08 3.70 8.90
CA CYS A 81 1.72 4.64 9.80
C CYS A 81 0.83 5.87 10.02
N GLU A 82 1.15 6.67 11.03
CA GLU A 82 0.42 7.92 11.25
C GLU A 82 0.59 8.86 10.05
N ALA A 83 -0.51 9.42 9.56
CA ALA A 83 -0.51 10.29 8.39
C ALA A 83 0.35 11.54 8.65
N PRO A 84 1.38 11.86 7.85
CA PRO A 84 2.23 13.02 8.04
C PRO A 84 1.46 14.34 7.87
N LYS A 85 0.43 14.33 7.05
CA LYS A 85 -0.53 15.43 6.86
C LYS A 85 -1.93 14.92 7.16
N HIS A 86 -2.59 15.57 8.11
CA HIS A 86 -3.96 15.19 8.48
C HIS A 86 -4.94 15.51 7.35
N PRO A 87 -5.89 14.62 6.99
CA PRO A 87 -6.84 14.84 5.88
C PRO A 87 -7.71 16.09 6.07
N TYR A 88 -7.97 16.54 7.31
CA TYR A 88 -8.70 17.77 7.60
C TYR A 88 -7.96 19.05 7.17
N LYS A 89 -6.69 18.94 6.80
CA LYS A 89 -5.86 20.06 6.33
C LYS A 89 -5.59 20.02 4.82
N LEU A 90 -6.29 19.15 4.09
CA LEU A 90 -6.18 19.05 2.64
C LEU A 90 -7.16 19.99 1.94
N TRP A 91 -6.73 20.50 0.81
CA TRP A 91 -7.48 21.43 -0.02
C TRP A 91 -7.65 20.87 -1.43
N LYS A 92 -8.73 21.27 -2.09
CA LYS A 92 -8.93 21.10 -3.53
C LYS A 92 -9.11 22.47 -4.17
N ILE A 93 -8.82 22.56 -5.46
CA ILE A 93 -9.10 23.76 -6.24
C ILE A 93 -10.61 23.75 -6.57
N ALA A 94 -11.28 24.85 -6.32
CA ALA A 94 -12.69 25.04 -6.69
C ALA A 94 -12.89 24.90 -8.21
N ASN A 95 -14.11 24.58 -8.63
CA ASN A 95 -14.41 24.34 -10.05
C ASN A 95 -14.13 25.57 -10.94
N ASP A 96 -14.28 26.78 -10.41
CA ASP A 96 -13.96 28.04 -11.08
C ASP A 96 -12.45 28.32 -11.16
N LYS A 97 -11.62 27.47 -10.56
CA LYS A 97 -10.15 27.56 -10.50
C LYS A 97 -9.61 28.84 -9.83
N THR A 98 -10.46 29.55 -9.07
CA THR A 98 -10.09 30.82 -8.42
C THR A 98 -9.72 30.61 -6.96
N PHE A 99 -10.46 29.77 -6.24
CA PHE A 99 -10.30 29.60 -4.80
C PHE A 99 -9.95 28.18 -4.40
N LEU A 100 -9.46 28.03 -3.17
CA LEU A 100 -9.30 26.74 -2.52
C LEU A 100 -10.56 26.44 -1.72
N GLU A 101 -10.98 25.18 -1.77
CA GLU A 101 -12.03 24.62 -0.93
C GLU A 101 -11.45 23.49 -0.07
N PRO A 102 -11.95 23.29 1.17
CA PRO A 102 -11.59 22.11 1.94
C PRO A 102 -11.83 20.83 1.13
N PHE A 103 -10.86 19.90 1.15
CA PHE A 103 -10.99 18.63 0.46
C PHE A 103 -12.13 17.77 1.04
N LEU A 104 -12.25 17.77 2.38
CA LEU A 104 -13.37 17.14 3.08
C LEU A 104 -14.44 18.18 3.42
N PRO A 105 -15.71 17.90 3.13
CA PRO A 105 -16.80 18.79 3.51
C PRO A 105 -16.95 18.85 5.04
N LYS A 106 -17.46 19.96 5.55
CA LYS A 106 -17.68 20.21 6.99
C LYS A 106 -18.43 19.07 7.70
N SER A 107 -19.39 18.44 7.02
CA SER A 107 -20.16 17.30 7.55
C SER A 107 -19.31 16.08 7.96
N PHE A 108 -18.07 15.99 7.49
CA PHE A 108 -17.15 14.90 7.84
C PHE A 108 -16.22 15.21 8.99
N THR A 109 -16.09 16.46 9.39
CA THR A 109 -15.03 16.88 10.31
C THR A 109 -15.53 17.26 11.69
N GLU A 110 -16.82 17.52 11.86
CA GLU A 110 -17.44 18.06 13.10
C GLU A 110 -16.86 19.42 13.56
N PHE A 111 -15.94 20.00 12.78
CA PHE A 111 -15.30 21.30 13.05
C PHE A 111 -15.68 22.33 11.99
N ASP A 112 -15.79 23.60 12.37
CA ASP A 112 -16.11 24.67 11.44
C ASP A 112 -14.98 24.94 10.44
N GLU A 113 -13.75 25.08 10.92
CA GLU A 113 -12.56 25.36 10.10
C GLU A 113 -11.39 24.47 10.53
N PRO A 114 -11.49 23.14 10.26
CA PRO A 114 -10.48 22.19 10.77
C PRO A 114 -9.08 22.49 10.25
N HIS A 115 -8.97 23.05 9.04
CA HIS A 115 -7.68 23.42 8.45
C HIS A 115 -6.92 24.50 9.24
N ASN A 116 -7.60 25.30 10.05
CA ASN A 116 -7.03 26.34 10.92
C ASN A 116 -6.75 25.86 12.36
N LEU A 117 -7.24 24.68 12.74
CA LEU A 117 -7.12 24.17 14.10
C LEU A 117 -5.81 23.40 14.33
N PRO A 118 -5.31 23.33 15.57
CA PRO A 118 -4.21 22.46 15.95
C PRO A 118 -4.52 20.99 15.68
N ARG A 119 -3.54 20.26 15.09
CA ARG A 119 -3.67 18.84 14.74
C ARG A 119 -4.05 17.94 15.94
N GLN A 120 -3.62 18.34 17.13
CA GLN A 120 -3.85 17.59 18.37
C GLN A 120 -5.33 17.46 18.76
N LEU A 121 -6.21 18.30 18.18
CA LEU A 121 -7.65 18.22 18.38
C LEU A 121 -8.33 17.17 17.50
N PHE A 122 -7.62 16.62 16.52
CA PHE A 122 -8.21 15.72 15.54
C PHE A 122 -8.06 14.26 15.96
N PRO A 123 -8.97 13.38 15.52
CA PRO A 123 -8.76 11.95 15.64
C PRO A 123 -7.49 11.55 14.89
N LYS A 124 -6.81 10.51 15.35
CA LYS A 124 -5.62 10.00 14.64
C LYS A 124 -6.01 9.51 13.26
N ALA A 125 -5.27 9.93 12.26
CA ALA A 125 -5.40 9.47 10.89
C ALA A 125 -4.16 8.65 10.49
N TYR A 126 -4.38 7.59 9.76
CA TYR A 126 -3.34 6.68 9.31
C TYR A 126 -3.34 6.60 7.79
N ILE A 127 -2.17 6.34 7.21
CA ILE A 127 -2.01 6.05 5.79
C ILE A 127 -1.46 4.65 5.60
N HIS A 128 -1.82 4.02 4.51
CA HIS A 128 -1.16 2.82 4.02
C HIS A 128 0.25 3.17 3.55
N THR A 129 1.26 2.41 4.01
CA THR A 129 2.67 2.74 3.73
C THR A 129 3.10 2.36 2.31
N GLY A 130 2.30 1.57 1.59
CA GLY A 130 2.68 1.03 0.28
C GLY A 130 3.71 -0.10 0.32
N ALA A 131 4.23 -0.45 1.49
CA ALA A 131 5.33 -1.40 1.60
C ALA A 131 4.93 -2.84 1.19
N MET A 132 3.73 -3.25 1.48
CA MET A 132 3.20 -4.57 1.10
C MET A 132 1.68 -4.63 1.18
N ASP A 133 1.11 -5.63 0.52
CA ASP A 133 -0.26 -6.09 0.69
C ASP A 133 -0.25 -7.60 0.91
N VAL A 134 -0.89 -8.05 1.97
CA VAL A 134 -1.09 -9.48 2.27
C VAL A 134 -2.57 -9.78 2.16
N MET A 135 -2.97 -10.76 1.34
CA MET A 135 -4.38 -11.04 1.11
C MET A 135 -4.64 -12.52 0.87
N TRP A 136 -5.82 -12.99 1.22
CA TRP A 136 -6.25 -14.32 0.83
C TRP A 136 -6.49 -14.39 -0.69
N THR A 137 -6.12 -15.48 -1.31
CA THR A 137 -6.40 -15.73 -2.73
C THR A 137 -7.89 -15.64 -3.05
N LYS A 138 -8.75 -16.12 -2.11
CA LYS A 138 -10.21 -15.99 -2.25
C LYS A 138 -10.67 -14.53 -2.32
N THR A 139 -10.05 -13.61 -1.56
CA THR A 139 -10.38 -12.17 -1.61
C THR A 139 -10.17 -11.63 -3.03
N VAL A 140 -9.04 -11.94 -3.63
CA VAL A 140 -8.76 -11.50 -5.01
C VAL A 140 -9.71 -12.13 -6.01
N ARG A 141 -9.96 -13.45 -5.89
CA ARG A 141 -10.77 -14.18 -6.86
C ARG A 141 -12.26 -13.86 -6.77
N GLU A 142 -12.80 -13.79 -5.55
CA GLU A 142 -14.24 -13.67 -5.33
C GLU A 142 -14.68 -12.20 -5.22
N GLN A 143 -13.92 -11.37 -4.50
CA GLN A 143 -14.27 -9.96 -4.29
C GLN A 143 -13.64 -9.02 -5.32
N LYS A 144 -12.75 -9.51 -6.21
CA LYS A 144 -12.01 -8.69 -7.18
C LYS A 144 -11.33 -7.48 -6.51
N SER A 145 -10.75 -7.72 -5.34
CA SER A 145 -10.16 -6.70 -4.48
C SER A 145 -8.85 -7.18 -3.88
N THR A 146 -7.91 -6.26 -3.68
CA THR A 146 -6.68 -6.50 -2.90
C THR A 146 -6.86 -6.18 -1.41
N SER A 147 -7.97 -5.56 -1.03
CA SER A 147 -8.28 -5.16 0.35
C SER A 147 -9.43 -5.96 0.95
N GLY A 148 -10.38 -6.40 0.11
CA GLY A 148 -11.61 -6.98 0.57
C GLY A 148 -12.51 -5.99 1.32
N LYS A 149 -13.41 -6.51 2.13
CA LYS A 149 -14.34 -5.74 2.96
C LYS A 149 -13.81 -5.50 4.37
N HIS A 150 -12.97 -6.41 4.87
CA HIS A 150 -12.42 -6.39 6.22
C HIS A 150 -10.89 -6.38 6.15
N LEU A 151 -10.34 -5.18 6.28
CA LEU A 151 -8.90 -4.95 6.18
C LEU A 151 -8.28 -4.92 7.57
N ALA A 152 -7.43 -5.90 7.89
CA ALA A 152 -6.58 -5.88 9.06
C ALA A 152 -5.36 -4.96 8.84
N TYR A 153 -4.74 -4.53 9.92
CA TYR A 153 -3.59 -3.62 9.85
C TYR A 153 -2.54 -3.96 10.90
N PHE A 154 -1.34 -3.50 10.65
CA PHE A 154 -0.24 -3.45 11.62
C PHE A 154 0.55 -2.15 11.43
N PHE A 155 1.25 -1.74 12.49
CA PHE A 155 2.03 -0.51 12.42
C PHE A 155 3.41 -0.75 11.84
N MET A 156 3.85 0.15 10.99
CA MET A 156 5.18 0.16 10.42
C MET A 156 5.85 1.50 10.70
N ASP A 157 7.15 1.47 11.05
CA ASP A 157 7.90 2.71 11.29
C ASP A 157 7.91 3.57 10.02
N PRO A 158 7.63 4.88 10.11
CA PRO A 158 7.74 5.77 8.96
C PRO A 158 9.09 5.72 8.24
N ALA A 159 10.20 5.47 8.96
CA ALA A 159 11.53 5.33 8.36
C ALA A 159 11.67 4.07 7.48
N ASP A 160 10.84 3.04 7.71
CA ASP A 160 10.78 1.81 6.91
C ASP A 160 9.75 1.92 5.77
N SER A 161 8.93 2.96 5.81
CA SER A 161 7.72 3.13 5.00
C SER A 161 7.93 4.04 3.79
N VAL A 162 9.17 4.36 3.43
CA VAL A 162 9.45 5.23 2.28
C VAL A 162 8.97 4.53 1.01
N ASN A 163 8.11 5.23 0.26
CA ASN A 163 7.67 4.85 -1.07
C ASN A 163 8.33 5.77 -2.10
N ILE A 164 8.95 5.19 -3.13
CA ILE A 164 9.69 5.93 -4.16
C ILE A 164 8.73 6.29 -5.29
N ASP A 165 8.21 7.52 -5.26
CA ASP A 165 7.36 8.09 -6.30
C ASP A 165 8.09 9.20 -7.10
N SER A 166 9.20 9.72 -6.55
CA SER A 166 10.00 10.78 -7.15
C SER A 166 11.50 10.54 -6.98
N PRO A 167 12.38 11.24 -7.73
CA PRO A 167 13.82 11.20 -7.51
C PRO A 167 14.25 11.59 -6.09
N ALA A 168 13.56 12.53 -5.45
CA ALA A 168 13.85 12.92 -4.07
C ALA A 168 13.56 11.78 -3.07
N ASP A 169 12.50 11.00 -3.30
CA ASP A 169 12.21 9.83 -2.46
C ASP A 169 13.30 8.76 -2.61
N PHE A 170 13.85 8.61 -3.82
CA PHE A 170 14.96 7.68 -4.05
C PHE A 170 16.21 8.09 -3.26
N GLU A 171 16.60 9.36 -3.31
CA GLU A 171 17.74 9.90 -2.54
C GLU A 171 17.51 9.72 -1.04
N TYR A 172 16.29 9.96 -0.58
CA TYR A 172 15.94 9.76 0.83
C TYR A 172 15.99 8.28 1.25
N ALA A 173 15.46 7.38 0.41
CA ALA A 173 15.55 5.94 0.66
C ALA A 173 17.01 5.46 0.70
N GLU A 174 17.87 5.95 -0.21
CA GLU A 174 19.30 5.64 -0.23
C GLU A 174 20.01 6.14 1.03
N PHE A 175 19.71 7.36 1.47
CA PHE A 175 20.23 7.91 2.73
C PHE A 175 19.86 7.03 3.94
N LEU A 176 18.60 6.61 4.04
CA LEU A 176 18.14 5.75 5.14
C LEU A 176 18.77 4.36 5.08
N MET A 177 18.92 3.79 3.88
CA MET A 177 19.59 2.50 3.69
C MET A 177 21.04 2.56 4.14
N ASN A 178 21.79 3.58 3.71
CA ASN A 178 23.19 3.77 4.11
C ASN A 178 23.34 3.93 5.63
N LYS A 179 22.42 4.66 6.27
CA LYS A 179 22.39 4.81 7.72
C LYS A 179 22.15 3.47 8.47
N ARG A 180 21.40 2.54 7.86
CA ARG A 180 21.18 1.19 8.42
C ARG A 180 22.44 0.33 8.30
N LEU A 181 23.14 0.40 7.16
CA LEU A 181 24.35 -0.40 6.90
C LEU A 181 25.55 0.04 7.76
N GLN A 182 25.50 1.20 8.37
CA GLN A 182 26.54 1.72 9.28
C GLN A 182 26.31 1.34 10.75
N LYS A 183 25.19 0.69 11.08
CA LYS A 183 24.90 0.16 12.41
C LYS A 183 25.27 -1.31 12.51
#